data_1293a52d793fadd3e5d14987ba612292
#
_entry.id   1293a52d793fadd3e5d14987ba612292
#
_cell.length_a   1.000
_cell.length_b   1.000
_cell.length_c   1.000
_cell.angle_alpha   90.00
_cell.angle_beta   90.00
_cell.angle_gamma   90.00
#
_symmetry.space_group_name_H-M   'P 1'
#
loop_
_entity.id
_entity.type
_entity.pdbx_description
1 polymer ?
#
loop_
_entity_poly.entity_id
_entity_poly.type
_entity_poly.pdbx_seq_one_letter_code
_entity_poly.pdbx_strand_id
1 'polypeptide(L)'
;GLTAAVALAQAGKKVLVLEQHDRPGGWTHSFTLEGYRFSPGVHYIGDLQEGGGLRRIYDGLGVSQDLSFVELNPNGYDHIVVGNKQINFPKGKENLIAELKRNFPHEVQGIDGYFNDLLGMISGLRNVGNVAKPLQAARGAGNVLKWMRATGADLINAHITDPVLRGVLAGQSGDHGLPPSQVSAFMHAGITHHYLEGGYYPLGGAFTIPRAFVRALKRAGGEIRLKSRVKRILLEGRKVLGVEMESGEEIRADVVISNADPEVTFGKLIGREKLSPRLKKKIDSVRFSTSCLSLFFATDMDLRGAGLD
;
A
#
# COMPACT_ATOMS: atom_id res chain seq x y z
N GLY A 1 -2.94 7.76 8.44
CA GLY A 1 -3.57 8.46 9.56
C GLY A 1 -3.66 7.59 10.81
N LEU A 2 -4.53 6.57 10.81
CA LEU A 2 -4.79 5.75 12.02
C LEU A 2 -3.55 5.02 12.56
N THR A 3 -2.67 4.52 11.69
CA THR A 3 -1.40 3.88 12.10
C THR A 3 -0.53 4.84 12.92
N ALA A 4 -0.33 6.07 12.41
CA ALA A 4 0.43 7.09 13.14
C ALA A 4 -0.27 7.49 14.44
N ALA A 5 -1.60 7.59 14.41
CA ALA A 5 -2.39 7.96 15.59
C ALA A 5 -2.24 6.92 16.72
N VAL A 6 -2.34 5.63 16.41
CA VAL A 6 -2.15 4.55 17.40
C VAL A 6 -0.75 4.58 17.99
N ALA A 7 0.29 4.66 17.12
CA ALA A 7 1.68 4.69 17.56
C ALA A 7 1.98 5.87 18.49
N LEU A 8 1.46 7.06 18.17
CA LEU A 8 1.63 8.26 18.99
C LEU A 8 0.87 8.17 20.32
N ALA A 9 -0.34 7.65 20.31
CA ALA A 9 -1.11 7.44 21.53
C ALA A 9 -0.42 6.43 22.47
N GLN A 10 0.11 5.32 21.92
CA GLN A 10 0.91 4.35 22.68
C GLN A 10 2.21 4.97 23.24
N ALA A 11 2.77 5.97 22.55
CA ALA A 11 3.92 6.74 23.04
C ALA A 11 3.54 7.85 24.04
N GLY A 12 2.31 7.81 24.60
CA GLY A 12 1.81 8.75 25.62
C GLY A 12 1.45 10.14 25.10
N LYS A 13 1.32 10.32 23.77
CA LYS A 13 0.87 11.60 23.22
C LYS A 13 -0.66 11.71 23.27
N LYS A 14 -1.18 12.91 23.56
CA LYS A 14 -2.60 13.20 23.40
C LYS A 14 -2.92 13.31 21.91
N VAL A 15 -3.75 12.41 21.39
CA VAL A 15 -4.04 12.27 19.97
C VAL A 15 -5.52 12.43 19.70
N LEU A 16 -5.87 13.31 18.77
CA LEU A 16 -7.20 13.44 18.21
C LEU A 16 -7.12 13.23 16.69
N VAL A 17 -7.87 12.26 16.17
CA VAL A 17 -8.07 12.05 14.74
C VAL A 17 -9.34 12.76 14.29
N LEU A 18 -9.24 13.57 13.24
CA LEU A 18 -10.37 14.22 12.60
C LEU A 18 -10.60 13.58 11.23
N GLU A 19 -11.77 12.98 11.04
CA GLU A 19 -12.19 12.32 9.83
C GLU A 19 -13.42 13.03 9.26
N GLN A 20 -13.34 13.47 8.00
CA GLN A 20 -14.46 14.17 7.36
C GLN A 20 -15.66 13.27 7.02
N HIS A 21 -15.39 11.98 6.81
CA HIS A 21 -16.40 10.99 6.46
C HIS A 21 -17.19 10.53 7.70
N ASP A 22 -18.32 9.88 7.49
CA ASP A 22 -19.12 9.25 8.55
C ASP A 22 -18.54 7.90 9.01
N ARG A 23 -17.46 7.44 8.38
CA ARG A 23 -16.77 6.17 8.65
C ARG A 23 -15.26 6.39 8.62
N PRO A 24 -14.49 5.72 9.50
CA PRO A 24 -13.04 5.76 9.47
C PRO A 24 -12.48 4.87 8.36
N GLY A 25 -11.26 5.14 7.92
CA GLY A 25 -10.47 4.20 7.13
C GLY A 25 -10.16 4.62 5.71
N GLY A 26 -10.76 5.71 5.19
CA GLY A 26 -10.56 6.09 3.80
C GLY A 26 -10.93 4.93 2.86
N TRP A 27 -10.05 4.51 1.96
CA TRP A 27 -10.31 3.43 1.01
C TRP A 27 -10.46 2.02 1.64
N THR A 28 -10.14 1.85 2.92
CA THR A 28 -10.39 0.59 3.63
C THR A 28 -11.81 0.51 4.23
N HIS A 29 -12.67 1.51 4.00
CA HIS A 29 -14.06 1.41 4.45
C HIS A 29 -14.84 0.38 3.62
N SER A 30 -16.07 0.07 4.07
CA SER A 30 -17.06 -0.66 3.30
C SER A 30 -18.36 0.13 3.27
N PHE A 31 -19.14 -0.07 2.24
CA PHE A 31 -20.50 0.48 2.16
C PHE A 31 -21.51 -0.65 1.90
N THR A 32 -22.78 -0.37 2.17
CA THR A 32 -23.86 -1.32 1.92
C THR A 32 -24.86 -0.66 0.97
N LEU A 33 -25.22 -1.37 -0.06
CA LEU A 33 -26.24 -0.96 -1.02
C LEU A 33 -27.22 -2.13 -1.21
N GLU A 34 -28.50 -1.89 -1.00
CA GLU A 34 -29.58 -2.90 -1.15
C GLU A 34 -29.30 -4.22 -0.41
N GLY A 35 -28.71 -4.14 0.80
CA GLY A 35 -28.35 -5.30 1.62
C GLY A 35 -27.01 -5.94 1.32
N TYR A 36 -26.40 -5.64 0.18
CA TYR A 36 -25.08 -6.12 -0.20
C TYR A 36 -23.98 -5.22 0.34
N ARG A 37 -22.91 -5.83 0.86
CA ARG A 37 -21.72 -5.09 1.37
C ARG A 37 -20.59 -5.15 0.36
N PHE A 38 -20.04 -3.99 0.04
CA PHE A 38 -18.93 -3.82 -0.88
C PHE A 38 -17.74 -3.15 -0.20
N SER A 39 -16.53 -3.50 -0.64
CA SER A 39 -15.26 -2.92 -0.21
C SER A 39 -14.60 -2.22 -1.40
N PRO A 40 -14.53 -0.87 -1.43
CA PRO A 40 -14.14 -0.15 -2.63
C PRO A 40 -12.62 -0.14 -2.91
N GLY A 41 -11.77 -0.46 -1.92
CA GLY A 41 -10.34 -0.27 -2.09
C GLY A 41 -9.44 -1.35 -1.47
N VAL A 42 -10.00 -2.44 -0.93
CA VAL A 42 -9.22 -3.58 -0.44
C VAL A 42 -9.62 -4.83 -1.20
N HIS A 43 -8.68 -5.38 -1.97
CA HIS A 43 -8.84 -6.67 -2.63
C HIS A 43 -8.22 -7.79 -1.79
N TYR A 44 -6.92 -7.96 -1.74
CA TYR A 44 -6.18 -8.83 -0.83
C TYR A 44 -4.93 -8.12 -0.33
N ILE A 45 -4.30 -8.63 0.72
CA ILE A 45 -3.18 -7.99 1.39
C ILE A 45 -2.08 -9.01 1.55
N GLY A 46 -0.85 -8.66 1.25
CA GLY A 46 0.33 -9.50 1.46
C GLY A 46 1.03 -9.22 2.81
N ASP A 47 2.15 -9.91 3.02
CA ASP A 47 3.08 -9.69 4.14
C ASP A 47 2.44 -9.87 5.54
N LEU A 48 1.40 -10.74 5.62
CA LEU A 48 0.65 -11.06 6.84
C LEU A 48 0.97 -12.46 7.42
N GLN A 49 1.84 -13.23 6.77
CA GLN A 49 2.36 -14.49 7.30
C GLN A 49 3.09 -14.26 8.62
N GLU A 50 3.36 -15.33 9.36
CA GLU A 50 4.17 -15.26 10.57
C GLU A 50 5.54 -14.61 10.27
N GLY A 51 5.92 -13.62 11.07
CA GLY A 51 7.14 -12.84 10.86
C GLY A 51 7.08 -11.82 9.71
N GLY A 52 5.98 -11.70 9.00
CA GLY A 52 5.76 -10.68 7.96
C GLY A 52 5.87 -9.26 8.48
N GLY A 53 6.28 -8.33 7.62
CA GLY A 53 6.50 -6.93 8.03
C GLY A 53 5.21 -6.24 8.45
N LEU A 54 4.14 -6.42 7.67
CA LEU A 54 2.83 -5.84 7.99
C LEU A 54 2.22 -6.50 9.23
N ARG A 55 2.40 -7.83 9.38
CA ARG A 55 1.97 -8.56 10.58
C ARG A 55 2.62 -7.97 11.84
N ARG A 56 3.94 -7.76 11.83
CA ARG A 56 4.65 -7.16 12.98
C ARG A 56 4.16 -5.75 13.31
N ILE A 57 3.80 -4.95 12.29
CA ILE A 57 3.20 -3.62 12.52
C ILE A 57 1.86 -3.76 13.23
N TYR A 58 0.99 -4.66 12.78
CA TYR A 58 -0.32 -4.86 13.39
C TYR A 58 -0.21 -5.41 14.82
N ASP A 59 0.72 -6.35 15.05
CA ASP A 59 0.98 -6.90 16.38
C ASP A 59 1.53 -5.81 17.32
N GLY A 60 2.53 -5.04 16.87
CA GLY A 60 3.15 -3.97 17.66
C GLY A 60 2.18 -2.83 18.01
N LEU A 61 1.21 -2.56 17.15
CA LEU A 61 0.15 -1.58 17.41
C LEU A 61 -1.05 -2.17 18.18
N GLY A 62 -1.03 -3.47 18.50
CA GLY A 62 -2.13 -4.16 19.18
C GLY A 62 -3.41 -4.28 18.31
N VAL A 63 -3.28 -4.09 16.99
CA VAL A 63 -4.40 -4.18 16.05
C VAL A 63 -4.82 -5.62 15.83
N SER A 64 -3.86 -6.56 15.83
CA SER A 64 -4.11 -8.00 15.65
C SER A 64 -5.04 -8.61 16.69
N GLN A 65 -5.26 -7.97 17.84
CA GLN A 65 -6.22 -8.43 18.85
C GLN A 65 -7.68 -8.37 18.36
N ASP A 66 -7.96 -7.49 17.41
CA ASP A 66 -9.31 -7.23 16.89
C ASP A 66 -9.45 -7.59 15.40
N LEU A 67 -8.45 -8.23 14.79
CA LEU A 67 -8.39 -8.42 13.35
C LEU A 67 -7.83 -9.80 13.02
N SER A 68 -8.62 -10.57 12.28
CA SER A 68 -8.24 -11.87 11.76
C SER A 68 -8.26 -11.86 10.24
N PHE A 69 -7.43 -12.71 9.64
CA PHE A 69 -7.33 -12.85 8.19
C PHE A 69 -7.58 -14.29 7.76
N VAL A 70 -8.18 -14.43 6.59
CA VAL A 70 -8.24 -15.69 5.84
C VAL A 70 -7.11 -15.67 4.82
N GLU A 71 -6.32 -16.73 4.78
CA GLU A 71 -5.34 -16.94 3.71
C GLU A 71 -6.08 -17.37 2.44
N LEU A 72 -5.74 -16.74 1.32
CA LEU A 72 -6.26 -17.12 0.02
C LEU A 72 -5.60 -18.43 -0.46
N ASN A 73 -6.08 -18.97 -1.58
CA ASN A 73 -5.56 -20.22 -2.13
C ASN A 73 -4.02 -20.17 -2.29
N PRO A 74 -3.27 -20.98 -1.53
CA PRO A 74 -1.80 -20.92 -1.58
C PRO A 74 -1.21 -21.41 -2.91
N ASN A 75 -1.98 -22.12 -3.74
CA ASN A 75 -1.56 -22.59 -5.06
C ASN A 75 -1.85 -21.61 -6.18
N GLY A 76 -2.55 -20.50 -5.86
CA GLY A 76 -2.92 -19.47 -6.83
C GLY A 76 -3.78 -18.41 -6.14
N TYR A 77 -3.14 -17.54 -5.36
CA TYR A 77 -3.85 -16.43 -4.71
C TYR A 77 -4.16 -15.29 -5.69
N ASP A 78 -3.52 -15.30 -6.84
CA ASP A 78 -3.73 -14.36 -7.93
C ASP A 78 -3.62 -15.08 -9.28
N HIS A 79 -4.39 -14.66 -10.26
CA HIS A 79 -4.48 -15.25 -11.59
C HIS A 79 -4.22 -14.17 -12.64
N ILE A 80 -3.06 -14.22 -13.26
CA ILE A 80 -2.70 -13.25 -14.32
C ILE A 80 -3.01 -13.85 -15.68
N VAL A 81 -3.90 -13.20 -16.43
CA VAL A 81 -4.29 -13.60 -17.78
C VAL A 81 -3.71 -12.66 -18.80
N VAL A 82 -2.91 -13.19 -19.73
CA VAL A 82 -2.33 -12.45 -20.86
C VAL A 82 -2.69 -13.18 -22.16
N GLY A 83 -3.59 -12.60 -22.93
CA GLY A 83 -4.17 -13.25 -24.11
C GLY A 83 -4.97 -14.49 -23.69
N ASN A 84 -4.57 -15.66 -24.17
CA ASN A 84 -5.18 -16.95 -23.84
C ASN A 84 -4.39 -17.75 -22.78
N LYS A 85 -3.34 -17.16 -22.21
CA LYS A 85 -2.50 -17.82 -21.19
C LYS A 85 -2.83 -17.28 -19.81
N GLN A 86 -3.19 -18.18 -18.90
CA GLN A 86 -3.38 -17.91 -17.48
C GLN A 86 -2.20 -18.44 -16.68
N ILE A 87 -1.65 -17.62 -15.81
CA ILE A 87 -0.58 -18.00 -14.88
C ILE A 87 -1.09 -17.76 -13.47
N ASN A 88 -1.04 -18.82 -12.66
CA ASN A 88 -1.38 -18.73 -11.26
C ASN A 88 -0.16 -18.26 -10.45
N PHE A 89 -0.36 -17.34 -9.53
CA PHE A 89 0.67 -16.90 -8.61
C PHE A 89 0.54 -17.67 -7.30
N PRO A 90 1.35 -18.71 -7.09
CA PRO A 90 1.36 -19.46 -5.85
C PRO A 90 2.10 -18.72 -4.75
N LYS A 91 1.76 -19.04 -3.51
CA LYS A 91 2.49 -18.61 -2.32
C LYS A 91 3.91 -19.17 -2.32
N GLY A 92 4.86 -18.33 -1.92
CA GLY A 92 6.27 -18.67 -1.79
C GLY A 92 7.08 -18.33 -3.03
N LYS A 93 8.19 -17.66 -2.80
CA LYS A 93 9.11 -17.21 -3.85
C LYS A 93 9.54 -18.37 -4.76
N GLU A 94 9.96 -19.47 -4.17
CA GLU A 94 10.44 -20.66 -4.88
C GLU A 94 9.34 -21.26 -5.76
N ASN A 95 8.11 -21.32 -5.25
CA ASN A 95 6.97 -21.86 -5.97
C ASN A 95 6.61 -20.96 -7.17
N LEU A 96 6.62 -19.64 -6.99
CA LEU A 96 6.35 -18.69 -8.08
C LEU A 96 7.44 -18.78 -9.16
N ILE A 97 8.71 -18.81 -8.79
CA ILE A 97 9.82 -18.98 -9.74
C ILE A 97 9.67 -20.31 -10.51
N ALA A 98 9.36 -21.41 -9.82
CA ALA A 98 9.16 -22.70 -10.46
C ALA A 98 7.96 -22.69 -11.42
N GLU A 99 6.85 -22.06 -11.03
CA GLU A 99 5.66 -21.88 -11.88
C GLU A 99 5.98 -21.13 -13.16
N LEU A 100 6.69 -19.99 -13.05
CA LEU A 100 7.11 -19.21 -14.19
C LEU A 100 8.06 -19.98 -15.11
N LYS A 101 9.06 -20.67 -14.56
CA LYS A 101 10.02 -21.48 -15.35
C LYS A 101 9.33 -22.64 -16.07
N ARG A 102 8.35 -23.28 -15.45
CA ARG A 102 7.56 -24.35 -16.07
C ARG A 102 6.77 -23.82 -17.28
N ASN A 103 6.20 -22.63 -17.16
CA ASN A 103 5.42 -22.00 -18.22
C ASN A 103 6.25 -21.32 -19.30
N PHE A 104 7.49 -20.92 -18.98
CA PHE A 104 8.43 -20.21 -19.88
C PHE A 104 9.83 -20.85 -19.81
N PRO A 105 9.99 -22.10 -20.27
CA PRO A 105 11.28 -22.83 -20.15
C PRO A 105 12.43 -22.18 -20.93
N HIS A 106 12.14 -21.33 -21.89
CA HIS A 106 13.14 -20.57 -22.64
C HIS A 106 13.63 -19.30 -21.92
N GLU A 107 13.00 -18.90 -20.80
CA GLU A 107 13.33 -17.71 -20.00
C GLU A 107 13.92 -18.03 -18.62
N VAL A 108 14.37 -19.26 -18.39
CA VAL A 108 14.85 -19.72 -17.06
C VAL A 108 15.90 -18.78 -16.46
N GLN A 109 16.91 -18.40 -17.28
CA GLN A 109 17.98 -17.49 -16.81
C GLN A 109 17.47 -16.07 -16.58
N GLY A 110 16.56 -15.59 -17.41
CA GLY A 110 15.93 -14.29 -17.28
C GLY A 110 15.10 -14.20 -16.01
N ILE A 111 14.31 -15.22 -15.71
CA ILE A 111 13.52 -15.31 -14.48
C ILE A 111 14.41 -15.25 -13.23
N ASP A 112 15.51 -16.02 -13.22
CA ASP A 112 16.46 -15.98 -12.10
C ASP A 112 17.09 -14.59 -11.95
N GLY A 113 17.53 -13.98 -13.04
CA GLY A 113 18.10 -12.63 -13.06
C GLY A 113 17.12 -11.57 -12.52
N TYR A 114 15.88 -11.63 -13.00
CA TYR A 114 14.82 -10.71 -12.54
C TYR A 114 14.58 -10.81 -11.04
N PHE A 115 14.38 -12.01 -10.49
CA PHE A 115 14.14 -12.18 -9.05
C PHE A 115 15.38 -11.86 -8.20
N ASN A 116 16.58 -12.13 -8.69
CA ASN A 116 17.83 -11.76 -8.02
C ASN A 116 17.95 -10.23 -7.88
N ASP A 117 17.70 -9.47 -8.94
CA ASP A 117 17.76 -8.02 -8.89
C ASP A 117 16.61 -7.43 -8.04
N LEU A 118 15.39 -7.95 -8.19
CA LEU A 118 14.22 -7.54 -7.40
C LEU A 118 14.48 -7.69 -5.90
N LEU A 119 14.88 -8.89 -5.46
CA LEU A 119 15.14 -9.17 -4.05
C LEU A 119 16.40 -8.45 -3.56
N GLY A 120 17.40 -8.29 -4.42
CA GLY A 120 18.59 -7.51 -4.14
C GLY A 120 18.29 -6.04 -3.83
N MET A 121 17.35 -5.42 -4.56
CA MET A 121 16.87 -4.07 -4.26
C MET A 121 16.19 -3.98 -2.89
N ILE A 122 15.25 -4.89 -2.59
CA ILE A 122 14.53 -4.88 -1.32
C ILE A 122 15.46 -5.10 -0.13
N SER A 123 16.37 -6.08 -0.24
CA SER A 123 17.38 -6.34 0.80
C SER A 123 18.36 -5.16 0.94
N GLY A 124 18.71 -4.54 -0.18
CA GLY A 124 19.57 -3.36 -0.21
C GLY A 124 18.96 -2.19 0.56
N LEU A 125 17.69 -1.87 0.34
CA LEU A 125 16.99 -0.82 1.08
C LEU A 125 16.94 -1.09 2.59
N ARG A 126 16.74 -2.35 2.99
CA ARG A 126 16.74 -2.73 4.41
C ARG A 126 18.12 -2.62 5.08
N ASN A 127 19.19 -2.75 4.30
CA ASN A 127 20.57 -2.76 4.79
C ASN A 127 21.32 -1.44 4.59
N VAL A 128 20.76 -0.48 3.82
CA VAL A 128 21.35 0.84 3.67
C VAL A 128 21.46 1.52 5.04
N GLY A 129 22.70 1.91 5.43
CA GLY A 129 22.95 2.52 6.72
C GLY A 129 23.13 1.52 7.89
N ASN A 130 23.13 0.21 7.64
CA ASN A 130 23.41 -0.78 8.68
C ASN A 130 24.90 -0.82 9.03
N VAL A 131 25.30 -0.06 10.05
CA VAL A 131 26.69 0.06 10.51
C VAL A 131 27.25 -1.26 11.08
N ALA A 132 26.37 -2.15 11.56
CA ALA A 132 26.78 -3.43 12.13
C ALA A 132 27.16 -4.48 11.06
N LYS A 133 26.76 -4.27 9.79
CA LYS A 133 27.03 -5.19 8.68
C LYS A 133 27.50 -4.44 7.43
N PRO A 134 28.67 -3.78 7.45
CA PRO A 134 29.10 -2.87 6.40
C PRO A 134 29.25 -3.53 5.02
N LEU A 135 29.65 -4.78 4.96
CA LEU A 135 29.80 -5.52 3.71
C LEU A 135 28.44 -5.82 3.04
N GLN A 136 27.41 -6.13 3.85
CA GLN A 136 26.04 -6.30 3.34
C GLN A 136 25.43 -4.96 2.92
N ALA A 137 25.70 -3.90 3.67
CA ALA A 137 25.31 -2.55 3.32
C ALA A 137 25.90 -2.10 1.99
N ALA A 138 27.20 -2.36 1.76
CA ALA A 138 27.88 -2.02 0.51
C ALA A 138 27.35 -2.82 -0.71
N ARG A 139 27.12 -4.12 -0.55
CA ARG A 139 26.51 -4.96 -1.61
C ARG A 139 25.06 -4.52 -1.91
N GLY A 140 24.28 -4.22 -0.86
CA GLY A 140 22.94 -3.69 -1.00
C GLY A 140 22.90 -2.35 -1.73
N ALA A 141 23.85 -1.45 -1.41
CA ALA A 141 23.97 -0.16 -2.08
C ALA A 141 24.21 -0.30 -3.59
N GLY A 142 24.96 -1.30 -4.05
CA GLY A 142 25.19 -1.55 -5.46
C GLY A 142 23.88 -1.82 -6.24
N ASN A 143 23.02 -2.71 -5.72
CA ASN A 143 21.72 -2.99 -6.34
C ASN A 143 20.77 -1.78 -6.25
N VAL A 144 20.79 -1.05 -5.14
CA VAL A 144 20.01 0.18 -5.01
C VAL A 144 20.44 1.21 -6.07
N LEU A 145 21.74 1.45 -6.22
CA LEU A 145 22.27 2.41 -7.18
C LEU A 145 21.98 2.00 -8.63
N LYS A 146 22.11 0.70 -8.98
CA LYS A 146 21.81 0.17 -10.31
C LYS A 146 20.40 0.53 -10.78
N TRP A 147 19.41 0.42 -9.89
CA TRP A 147 18.01 0.54 -10.24
C TRP A 147 17.35 1.85 -9.77
N MET A 148 18.11 2.76 -9.14
CA MET A 148 17.57 3.97 -8.50
C MET A 148 16.79 4.89 -9.43
N ARG A 149 17.10 4.89 -10.72
CA ARG A 149 16.42 5.71 -11.74
C ARG A 149 15.64 4.90 -12.76
N ALA A 150 15.63 3.58 -12.61
CA ALA A 150 14.97 2.67 -13.53
C ALA A 150 13.47 2.57 -13.25
N THR A 151 12.73 2.24 -14.28
CA THR A 151 11.32 1.90 -14.22
C THR A 151 11.11 0.40 -14.00
N GLY A 152 9.87 0.00 -13.66
CA GLY A 152 9.49 -1.42 -13.62
C GLY A 152 9.69 -2.10 -14.98
N ALA A 153 9.41 -1.38 -16.08
CA ALA A 153 9.66 -1.90 -17.42
C ALA A 153 11.16 -2.11 -17.69
N ASP A 154 12.03 -1.20 -17.23
CA ASP A 154 13.48 -1.38 -17.40
C ASP A 154 13.97 -2.63 -16.66
N LEU A 155 13.47 -2.87 -15.44
CA LEU A 155 13.80 -4.07 -14.68
C LEU A 155 13.34 -5.34 -15.38
N ILE A 156 12.09 -5.40 -15.85
CA ILE A 156 11.54 -6.55 -16.55
C ILE A 156 12.31 -6.78 -17.85
N ASN A 157 12.48 -5.75 -18.67
CA ASN A 157 13.09 -5.84 -19.99
C ASN A 157 14.60 -6.18 -19.97
N ALA A 158 15.29 -5.86 -18.84
CA ALA A 158 16.70 -6.22 -18.69
C ALA A 158 16.93 -7.74 -18.62
N HIS A 159 15.90 -8.50 -18.27
CA HIS A 159 16.01 -9.94 -18.04
C HIS A 159 15.11 -10.78 -18.94
N ILE A 160 13.95 -10.28 -19.33
CA ILE A 160 12.89 -11.05 -20.00
C ILE A 160 12.74 -10.58 -21.45
N THR A 161 12.71 -11.52 -22.37
CA THR A 161 12.48 -11.28 -23.80
C THR A 161 11.08 -11.62 -24.26
N ASP A 162 10.46 -12.64 -23.66
CA ASP A 162 9.10 -13.10 -23.98
C ASP A 162 8.04 -12.05 -23.62
N PRO A 163 7.24 -11.58 -24.59
CA PRO A 163 6.26 -10.52 -24.35
C PRO A 163 5.11 -10.95 -23.44
N VAL A 164 4.75 -12.23 -23.42
CA VAL A 164 3.69 -12.75 -22.55
C VAL A 164 4.18 -12.76 -21.11
N LEU A 165 5.41 -13.24 -20.87
CA LEU A 165 6.01 -13.21 -19.53
C LEU A 165 6.21 -11.77 -19.02
N ARG A 166 6.59 -10.82 -19.90
CA ARG A 166 6.61 -9.39 -19.52
C ARG A 166 5.25 -8.90 -19.04
N GLY A 167 4.18 -9.29 -19.75
CA GLY A 167 2.80 -8.99 -19.34
C GLY A 167 2.43 -9.63 -18.01
N VAL A 168 2.82 -10.89 -17.80
CA VAL A 168 2.58 -11.61 -16.53
C VAL A 168 3.29 -10.92 -15.36
N LEU A 169 4.57 -10.57 -15.50
CA LEU A 169 5.32 -9.87 -14.43
C LEU A 169 4.82 -8.44 -14.17
N ALA A 170 4.15 -7.84 -15.14
CA ALA A 170 3.48 -6.55 -15.00
C ALA A 170 2.05 -6.64 -14.46
N GLY A 171 1.50 -7.85 -14.27
CA GLY A 171 0.09 -8.08 -13.97
C GLY A 171 -0.43 -7.36 -12.72
N GLN A 172 0.41 -7.23 -11.68
CA GLN A 172 0.07 -6.53 -10.45
C GLN A 172 0.24 -4.99 -10.52
N SER A 173 0.43 -4.42 -11.72
CA SER A 173 0.59 -2.97 -11.89
C SER A 173 -0.64 -2.15 -11.48
N GLY A 174 -1.81 -2.76 -11.41
CA GLY A 174 -3.02 -2.14 -10.89
C GLY A 174 -2.88 -1.65 -9.45
N ASP A 175 -2.10 -2.36 -8.63
CA ASP A 175 -1.94 -2.07 -7.21
C ASP A 175 -1.22 -0.74 -6.92
N HIS A 176 -0.36 -0.28 -7.82
CA HIS A 176 0.28 1.04 -7.72
C HIS A 176 -0.27 2.08 -8.71
N GLY A 177 -1.17 1.67 -9.61
CA GLY A 177 -1.90 2.55 -10.51
C GLY A 177 -1.07 3.24 -11.59
N LEU A 178 0.10 2.70 -11.94
CA LEU A 178 0.98 3.23 -13.00
C LEU A 178 1.39 2.09 -13.95
N PRO A 179 1.54 2.35 -15.26
CA PRO A 179 2.09 1.36 -16.17
C PRO A 179 3.56 1.08 -15.83
N PRO A 180 4.10 -0.11 -16.15
CA PRO A 180 5.48 -0.49 -15.86
C PRO A 180 6.52 0.52 -16.36
N SER A 181 6.24 1.24 -17.46
CA SER A 181 7.11 2.27 -18.03
C SER A 181 7.19 3.57 -17.23
N GLN A 182 6.33 3.77 -16.23
CA GLN A 182 6.26 5.00 -15.43
C GLN A 182 6.50 4.74 -13.94
N VAL A 183 6.19 3.53 -13.44
CA VAL A 183 6.45 3.17 -12.05
C VAL A 183 7.94 2.97 -11.83
N SER A 184 8.46 3.39 -10.68
CA SER A 184 9.85 3.08 -10.33
C SER A 184 10.06 1.57 -10.14
N ALA A 185 11.25 1.08 -10.49
CA ALA A 185 11.63 -0.32 -10.26
C ALA A 185 11.46 -0.74 -8.79
N PHE A 186 11.69 0.18 -7.85
CA PHE A 186 11.50 -0.08 -6.41
C PHE A 186 10.05 -0.27 -6.01
N MET A 187 9.12 0.51 -6.57
CA MET A 187 7.70 0.34 -6.29
C MET A 187 7.20 -0.99 -6.87
N HIS A 188 7.58 -1.30 -8.11
CA HIS A 188 7.27 -2.57 -8.75
C HIS A 188 7.82 -3.75 -7.92
N ALA A 189 9.11 -3.69 -7.53
CA ALA A 189 9.73 -4.71 -6.69
C ALA A 189 9.07 -4.83 -5.32
N GLY A 190 8.66 -3.70 -4.74
CA GLY A 190 7.97 -3.65 -3.44
C GLY A 190 6.63 -4.35 -3.47
N ILE A 191 5.82 -4.13 -4.51
CA ILE A 191 4.53 -4.80 -4.70
C ILE A 191 4.72 -6.30 -4.91
N THR A 192 5.59 -6.71 -5.83
CA THR A 192 5.87 -8.12 -6.06
C THR A 192 6.35 -8.81 -4.76
N HIS A 193 7.28 -8.18 -4.03
CA HIS A 193 7.77 -8.71 -2.75
C HIS A 193 6.67 -8.81 -1.69
N HIS A 194 5.75 -7.84 -1.66
CA HIS A 194 4.65 -7.79 -0.70
C HIS A 194 3.77 -9.05 -0.77
N TYR A 195 3.60 -9.59 -1.98
CA TYR A 195 2.75 -10.74 -2.23
C TYR A 195 3.47 -12.08 -2.36
N LEU A 196 4.81 -12.12 -2.28
CA LEU A 196 5.55 -13.39 -2.43
C LEU A 196 5.12 -14.47 -1.43
N GLU A 197 4.70 -14.08 -0.24
CA GLU A 197 4.23 -15.01 0.80
C GLU A 197 2.69 -15.13 0.85
N GLY A 198 2.05 -14.93 -0.31
CA GLY A 198 0.61 -15.14 -0.49
C GLY A 198 -0.25 -13.91 -0.25
N GLY A 199 -1.54 -14.06 -0.50
CA GLY A 199 -2.59 -13.07 -0.29
C GLY A 199 -3.47 -13.44 0.90
N TYR A 200 -3.95 -12.43 1.61
CA TYR A 200 -4.81 -12.55 2.80
C TYR A 200 -5.98 -11.59 2.69
N TYR A 201 -7.14 -12.00 3.17
CA TYR A 201 -8.30 -11.12 3.23
C TYR A 201 -8.83 -10.98 4.66
N PRO A 202 -9.24 -9.79 5.12
CA PRO A 202 -9.71 -9.62 6.48
C PRO A 202 -11.07 -10.31 6.69
N LEU A 203 -11.15 -11.15 7.71
CA LEU A 203 -12.38 -11.84 8.09
C LEU A 203 -13.45 -10.81 8.49
N GLY A 204 -14.60 -10.86 7.82
CA GLY A 204 -15.67 -9.87 7.97
C GLY A 204 -15.55 -8.65 7.06
N GLY A 205 -14.60 -8.66 6.11
CA GLY A 205 -14.44 -7.64 5.07
C GLY A 205 -13.53 -6.47 5.45
N ALA A 206 -13.22 -5.62 4.48
CA ALA A 206 -12.22 -4.56 4.60
C ALA A 206 -12.45 -3.61 5.78
N PHE A 207 -13.69 -3.31 6.13
CA PHE A 207 -14.01 -2.39 7.24
C PHE A 207 -13.56 -2.88 8.63
N THR A 208 -13.25 -4.17 8.78
CA THR A 208 -12.69 -4.69 10.03
C THR A 208 -11.31 -4.09 10.34
N ILE A 209 -10.53 -3.75 9.31
CA ILE A 209 -9.23 -3.10 9.46
C ILE A 209 -9.35 -1.76 10.19
N PRO A 210 -10.04 -0.73 9.65
CA PRO A 210 -10.12 0.55 10.34
C PRO A 210 -10.82 0.46 11.70
N ARG A 211 -11.76 -0.46 11.88
CA ARG A 211 -12.38 -0.72 13.19
C ARG A 211 -11.36 -1.21 14.21
N ALA A 212 -10.48 -2.13 13.84
CA ALA A 212 -9.42 -2.63 14.72
C ALA A 212 -8.44 -1.50 15.10
N PHE A 213 -8.03 -0.66 14.13
CA PHE A 213 -7.21 0.53 14.41
C PHE A 213 -7.90 1.53 15.33
N VAL A 214 -9.19 1.79 15.16
CA VAL A 214 -9.95 2.69 16.06
C VAL A 214 -10.03 2.12 17.47
N ARG A 215 -10.22 0.79 17.61
CA ARG A 215 -10.20 0.15 18.93
C ARG A 215 -8.83 0.26 19.59
N ALA A 216 -7.75 0.00 18.84
CA ALA A 216 -6.38 0.15 19.34
C ALA A 216 -6.08 1.61 19.75
N LEU A 217 -6.52 2.59 18.96
CA LEU A 217 -6.40 4.01 19.28
C LEU A 217 -7.09 4.34 20.61
N LYS A 218 -8.34 3.90 20.78
CA LYS A 218 -9.11 4.13 22.00
C LYS A 218 -8.50 3.44 23.23
N ARG A 219 -7.99 2.22 23.08
CA ARG A 219 -7.26 1.53 24.17
C ARG A 219 -6.01 2.31 24.61
N ALA A 220 -5.36 2.99 23.68
CA ALA A 220 -4.19 3.83 23.95
C ALA A 220 -4.56 5.26 24.44
N GLY A 221 -5.85 5.55 24.68
CA GLY A 221 -6.32 6.86 25.16
C GLY A 221 -6.47 7.93 24.09
N GLY A 222 -6.34 7.57 22.80
CA GLY A 222 -6.59 8.50 21.69
C GLY A 222 -8.07 8.61 21.33
N GLU A 223 -8.41 9.68 20.65
CA GLU A 223 -9.77 10.02 20.25
C GLU A 223 -9.91 10.09 18.72
N ILE A 224 -11.11 9.82 18.21
CA ILE A 224 -11.50 10.07 16.82
C ILE A 224 -12.86 10.76 16.77
N ARG A 225 -12.96 11.81 15.96
CA ARG A 225 -14.22 12.49 15.62
C ARG A 225 -14.50 12.29 14.14
N LEU A 226 -15.64 11.71 13.81
CA LEU A 226 -16.16 11.53 12.45
C LEU A 226 -16.98 12.76 12.03
N LYS A 227 -17.28 12.89 10.73
CA LYS A 227 -17.99 14.05 10.16
C LYS A 227 -17.34 15.38 10.56
N SER A 228 -16.02 15.35 10.71
CA SER A 228 -15.21 16.42 11.27
C SER A 228 -14.22 16.92 10.22
N ARG A 229 -14.74 17.66 9.25
CA ARG A 229 -13.94 18.20 8.15
C ARG A 229 -13.12 19.40 8.60
N VAL A 230 -11.81 19.30 8.41
CA VAL A 230 -10.89 20.43 8.63
C VAL A 230 -10.98 21.38 7.45
N LYS A 231 -11.21 22.69 7.75
CA LYS A 231 -11.25 23.76 6.76
C LYS A 231 -9.86 24.30 6.46
N ARG A 232 -9.05 24.51 7.50
CA ARG A 232 -7.67 25.00 7.34
C ARG A 232 -6.77 24.60 8.51
N ILE A 233 -5.46 24.58 8.27
CA ILE A 233 -4.41 24.47 9.29
C ILE A 233 -4.05 25.87 9.74
N LEU A 234 -4.12 26.10 11.05
CA LEU A 234 -3.80 27.39 11.67
C LEU A 234 -2.30 27.54 11.83
N LEU A 235 -1.76 28.62 11.30
CA LEU A 235 -0.33 28.95 11.32
C LEU A 235 -0.09 30.37 11.84
N GLU A 236 0.96 30.52 12.65
CA GLU A 236 1.58 31.78 12.99
C GLU A 236 3.01 31.78 12.41
N GLY A 237 3.21 32.52 11.33
CA GLY A 237 4.43 32.41 10.55
C GLY A 237 4.65 30.98 10.02
N ARG A 238 5.65 30.28 10.58
CA ARG A 238 5.96 28.87 10.25
C ARG A 238 5.53 27.88 11.32
N LYS A 239 4.99 28.36 12.43
CA LYS A 239 4.56 27.54 13.56
C LYS A 239 3.12 27.10 13.36
N VAL A 240 2.87 25.79 13.54
CA VAL A 240 1.52 25.23 13.57
C VAL A 240 0.88 25.57 14.92
N LEU A 241 -0.37 26.02 14.91
CA LEU A 241 -1.17 26.32 16.10
C LEU A 241 -2.34 25.36 16.30
N GLY A 242 -2.70 24.59 15.27
CA GLY A 242 -3.85 23.71 15.29
C GLY A 242 -4.61 23.71 13.97
N VAL A 243 -5.90 23.47 14.04
CA VAL A 243 -6.80 23.44 12.88
C VAL A 243 -8.09 24.20 13.15
N GLU A 244 -8.71 24.74 12.09
CA GLU A 244 -10.08 25.23 12.07
C GLU A 244 -10.96 24.23 11.34
N MET A 245 -12.09 23.90 11.93
CA MET A 245 -13.11 23.03 11.37
C MET A 245 -14.05 23.80 10.45
N GLU A 246 -14.77 23.13 9.55
CA GLU A 246 -15.84 23.78 8.77
C GLU A 246 -16.96 24.39 9.64
N SER A 247 -17.15 23.84 10.83
CA SER A 247 -18.09 24.39 11.83
C SER A 247 -17.65 25.73 12.43
N GLY A 248 -16.40 26.16 12.21
CA GLY A 248 -15.79 27.30 12.86
C GLY A 248 -15.08 26.98 14.17
N GLU A 249 -15.18 25.75 14.70
CA GLU A 249 -14.44 25.32 15.89
C GLU A 249 -12.93 25.35 15.61
N GLU A 250 -12.16 25.97 16.49
CA GLU A 250 -10.70 25.90 16.48
C GLU A 250 -10.21 24.86 17.48
N ILE A 251 -9.36 23.93 17.03
CA ILE A 251 -8.72 22.93 17.85
C ILE A 251 -7.23 23.21 17.89
N ARG A 252 -6.69 23.53 19.05
CA ARG A 252 -5.27 23.84 19.25
C ARG A 252 -4.44 22.56 19.34
N ALA A 253 -3.31 22.57 18.67
CA ALA A 253 -2.35 21.47 18.68
C ALA A 253 -0.96 21.96 18.29
N ASP A 254 0.08 21.46 18.94
CA ASP A 254 1.48 21.78 18.61
C ASP A 254 1.95 21.10 17.32
N VAL A 255 1.33 19.98 16.97
CA VAL A 255 1.66 19.20 15.77
C VAL A 255 0.37 18.78 15.06
N VAL A 256 0.34 18.95 13.76
CA VAL A 256 -0.72 18.46 12.86
C VAL A 256 -0.10 17.49 11.87
N ILE A 257 -0.62 16.27 11.81
CA ILE A 257 -0.25 15.25 10.84
C ILE A 257 -1.38 15.13 9.84
N SER A 258 -1.13 15.52 8.61
CA SER A 258 -2.10 15.39 7.51
C SER A 258 -1.84 14.10 6.74
N ASN A 259 -2.89 13.27 6.61
CA ASN A 259 -2.92 12.10 5.73
C ASN A 259 -3.80 12.36 4.49
N ALA A 260 -4.21 13.61 4.28
CA ALA A 260 -4.87 14.03 3.06
C ALA A 260 -3.84 14.16 1.92
N ASP A 261 -4.35 14.21 0.70
CA ASP A 261 -3.53 14.46 -0.49
C ASP A 261 -2.64 15.70 -0.31
N PRO A 262 -1.39 15.70 -0.82
CA PRO A 262 -0.49 16.85 -0.71
C PRO A 262 -1.06 18.15 -1.28
N GLU A 263 -1.81 18.10 -2.40
CA GLU A 263 -2.46 19.29 -2.96
C GLU A 263 -3.57 19.81 -2.04
N VAL A 264 -4.34 18.90 -1.42
CA VAL A 264 -5.33 19.29 -0.40
C VAL A 264 -4.63 19.89 0.82
N THR A 265 -3.58 19.24 1.32
CA THR A 265 -2.86 19.70 2.52
C THR A 265 -2.20 21.07 2.31
N PHE A 266 -1.37 21.15 1.29
CA PHE A 266 -0.55 22.35 1.05
C PHE A 266 -1.28 23.42 0.23
N GLY A 267 -2.10 23.00 -0.74
CA GLY A 267 -2.83 23.92 -1.62
C GLY A 267 -4.06 24.51 -0.95
N LYS A 268 -4.85 23.69 -0.25
CA LYS A 268 -6.14 24.14 0.33
C LYS A 268 -6.04 24.40 1.84
N LEU A 269 -5.56 23.44 2.63
CA LEU A 269 -5.59 23.56 4.09
C LEU A 269 -4.55 24.55 4.64
N ILE A 270 -3.40 24.68 4.01
CA ILE A 270 -2.36 25.68 4.37
C ILE A 270 -2.52 26.95 3.56
N GLY A 271 -2.78 26.86 2.27
CA GLY A 271 -2.83 27.94 1.29
C GLY A 271 -1.52 28.07 0.52
N ARG A 272 -1.62 28.05 -0.82
CA ARG A 272 -0.46 28.11 -1.73
C ARG A 272 0.41 29.34 -1.51
N GLU A 273 -0.19 30.47 -1.14
CA GLU A 273 0.49 31.72 -0.90
C GLU A 273 1.53 31.65 0.22
N LYS A 274 1.30 30.76 1.22
CA LYS A 274 2.18 30.56 2.38
C LYS A 274 3.35 29.61 2.10
N LEU A 275 3.35 28.93 0.96
CA LEU A 275 4.38 27.95 0.62
C LEU A 275 5.65 28.62 0.11
N SER A 276 6.81 28.05 0.47
CA SER A 276 8.08 28.46 -0.14
C SER A 276 8.10 28.15 -1.64
N PRO A 277 8.87 28.91 -2.46
CA PRO A 277 8.98 28.66 -3.90
C PRO A 277 9.41 27.21 -4.23
N ARG A 278 10.32 26.64 -3.43
CA ARG A 278 10.78 25.26 -3.58
C ARG A 278 9.64 24.25 -3.36
N LEU A 279 8.80 24.46 -2.33
CA LEU A 279 7.68 23.58 -2.03
C LEU A 279 6.57 23.70 -3.09
N LYS A 280 6.26 24.94 -3.53
CA LYS A 280 5.35 25.16 -4.67
C LYS A 280 5.76 24.37 -5.88
N LYS A 281 7.03 24.52 -6.32
CA LYS A 281 7.56 23.78 -7.46
C LYS A 281 7.46 22.27 -7.28
N LYS A 282 7.68 21.75 -6.06
CA LYS A 282 7.56 20.33 -5.76
C LYS A 282 6.11 19.84 -5.88
N ILE A 283 5.14 20.61 -5.35
CA ILE A 283 3.71 20.26 -5.47
C ILE A 283 3.26 20.35 -6.92
N ASP A 284 3.65 21.37 -7.67
CA ASP A 284 3.29 21.53 -9.08
C ASP A 284 3.89 20.44 -9.98
N SER A 285 4.96 19.77 -9.53
CA SER A 285 5.57 18.65 -10.25
C SER A 285 4.98 17.28 -9.91
N VAL A 286 4.04 17.20 -8.96
CA VAL A 286 3.38 15.92 -8.61
C VAL A 286 2.56 15.42 -9.80
N ARG A 287 2.75 14.15 -10.13
CA ARG A 287 1.92 13.44 -11.11
C ARG A 287 1.04 12.46 -10.37
N PHE A 288 -0.24 12.51 -10.67
CA PHE A 288 -1.19 11.54 -10.12
C PHE A 288 -1.13 10.23 -10.92
N SER A 289 -1.44 9.14 -10.26
CA SER A 289 -1.68 7.85 -10.91
C SER A 289 -2.98 7.88 -11.72
N THR A 290 -3.25 6.82 -12.47
CA THR A 290 -4.52 6.68 -13.19
C THR A 290 -5.70 6.64 -12.23
N SER A 291 -6.81 7.24 -12.64
CA SER A 291 -8.08 7.07 -11.95
C SER A 291 -8.71 5.73 -12.29
N CYS A 292 -9.43 5.13 -11.33
CA CYS A 292 -10.15 3.89 -11.52
C CYS A 292 -11.66 4.14 -11.42
N LEU A 293 -12.42 3.49 -12.30
CA LEU A 293 -13.86 3.31 -12.16
C LEU A 293 -14.10 1.90 -11.60
N SER A 294 -14.67 1.82 -10.40
CA SER A 294 -15.02 0.54 -9.79
C SER A 294 -16.51 0.23 -10.01
N LEU A 295 -16.80 -0.95 -10.52
CA LEU A 295 -18.16 -1.47 -10.67
C LEU A 295 -18.36 -2.58 -9.64
N PHE A 296 -19.50 -2.55 -8.95
CA PHE A 296 -19.85 -3.51 -7.91
C PHE A 296 -21.07 -4.29 -8.35
N PHE A 297 -20.93 -5.61 -8.39
CA PHE A 297 -21.99 -6.50 -8.81
C PHE A 297 -22.34 -7.46 -7.67
N ALA A 298 -23.61 -7.76 -7.52
CA ALA A 298 -24.11 -8.88 -6.74
C ALA A 298 -24.83 -9.83 -7.69
N THR A 299 -24.63 -11.13 -7.52
CA THR A 299 -25.24 -12.16 -8.35
C THR A 299 -25.66 -13.34 -7.48
N ASP A 300 -26.68 -14.05 -7.91
CA ASP A 300 -27.12 -15.34 -7.38
C ASP A 300 -26.53 -16.54 -8.14
N MET A 301 -25.65 -16.28 -9.11
CA MET A 301 -24.95 -17.33 -9.89
C MET A 301 -24.03 -18.15 -8.97
N ASP A 302 -24.03 -19.46 -9.15
CA ASP A 302 -23.02 -20.34 -8.55
C ASP A 302 -21.66 -20.12 -9.25
N LEU A 303 -20.86 -19.21 -8.68
CA LEU A 303 -19.55 -18.85 -9.23
C LEU A 303 -18.61 -20.04 -9.29
N ARG A 304 -18.64 -20.93 -8.28
CA ARG A 304 -17.79 -22.12 -8.24
C ARG A 304 -18.20 -23.13 -9.32
N GLY A 305 -19.48 -23.39 -9.47
CA GLY A 305 -20.01 -24.23 -10.55
C GLY A 305 -19.73 -23.68 -11.95
N ALA A 306 -19.54 -22.34 -12.06
CA ALA A 306 -19.13 -21.65 -13.28
C ALA A 306 -17.59 -21.63 -13.49
N GLY A 307 -16.80 -22.20 -12.58
CA GLY A 307 -15.33 -22.18 -12.66
C GLY A 307 -14.69 -20.81 -12.41
N LEU A 308 -15.34 -19.98 -11.61
CA LEU A 308 -14.93 -18.61 -11.29
C LEU A 308 -14.49 -18.47 -9.80
N ASP A 309 -13.96 -19.53 -9.21
CA ASP A 309 -13.52 -19.57 -7.81
C ASP A 309 -12.03 -19.29 -7.61
#